data_0b114af7fab831eeda0f6f7b0136ae1f
#
_entry.id   0b114af7fab831eeda0f6f7b0136ae1f
#
_cell.length_a   1.000
_cell.length_b   1.000
_cell.length_c   1.000
_cell.angle_alpha   90.00
_cell.angle_beta   90.00
_cell.angle_gamma   90.00
#
_symmetry.space_group_name_H-M   'P 1'
#
loop_
_entity.id
_entity.type
_entity.pdbx_description
1 polymer ?
#
loop_
_entity_poly.entity_id
_entity_poly.type
_entity_poly.pdbx_seq_one_letter_code
_entity_poly.pdbx_strand_id
1 'polypeptide(L)'
;MRYFIETGYVSLNKKGEELCGDRVETLYHDGTMTTVLADGMGSGVKANILSTLTSKIISTMMASGLSIKDCVETIAQTLPICKVRQVAYSTFTILQIGVHGDAYMVQFDNPLCVLMRNGKATEYPVEVNVIDGKTIYETRMQVE
;
A
#
# COMPACT_ATOMS: atom_id res chain seq x y z
N MET A 1 -8.40 3.17 -25.18
CA MET A 1 -7.86 4.44 -24.64
C MET A 1 -6.74 4.13 -23.66
N ARG A 2 -5.72 4.93 -23.71
CA ARG A 2 -4.61 4.82 -22.77
C ARG A 2 -4.64 6.01 -21.82
N TYR A 3 -4.44 5.75 -20.54
CA TYR A 3 -4.41 6.79 -19.52
C TYR A 3 -2.97 7.16 -19.18
N PHE A 4 -2.76 8.43 -18.90
CA PHE A 4 -1.52 8.92 -18.32
C PHE A 4 -1.70 8.98 -16.80
N ILE A 5 -0.77 8.39 -16.08
CA ILE A 5 -0.86 8.27 -14.62
C ILE A 5 0.25 9.10 -14.00
N GLU A 6 -0.13 10.07 -13.17
CA GLU A 6 0.81 10.84 -12.37
C GLU A 6 0.64 10.50 -10.91
N THR A 7 1.75 10.44 -10.20
CA THR A 7 1.75 10.23 -8.76
C THR A 7 2.51 11.36 -8.07
N GLY A 8 2.08 11.68 -6.87
CA GLY A 8 2.76 12.64 -6.04
C GLY A 8 2.53 12.32 -4.57
N TYR A 9 3.46 12.68 -3.74
CA TYR A 9 3.32 12.50 -2.30
C TYR A 9 4.13 13.55 -1.53
N VAL A 10 3.74 13.73 -0.27
CA VAL A 10 4.48 14.56 0.69
C VAL A 10 4.78 13.69 1.90
N SER A 11 6.02 13.72 2.34
CA SER A 11 6.46 13.00 3.53
C SER A 11 7.08 13.98 4.51
N LEU A 12 6.57 13.99 5.74
CA LEU A 12 7.04 14.87 6.79
C LEU A 12 7.54 14.04 7.97
N ASN A 13 8.70 14.45 8.50
CA ASN A 13 9.21 13.81 9.70
C ASN A 13 8.46 14.32 10.94
N LYS A 14 8.21 13.43 11.88
CA LYS A 14 7.68 13.81 13.17
C LYS A 14 8.67 14.77 13.84
N LYS A 15 8.15 15.77 14.56
CA LYS A 15 9.00 16.77 15.24
C LYS A 15 10.04 16.09 16.13
N GLY A 16 11.32 16.42 15.90
CA GLY A 16 12.44 15.83 16.63
C GLY A 16 12.96 14.51 16.07
N GLU A 17 12.34 13.97 15.01
CA GLU A 17 12.76 12.73 14.37
C GLU A 17 13.51 13.01 13.08
N GLU A 18 14.57 12.25 12.82
CA GLU A 18 15.34 12.35 11.57
C GLU A 18 14.75 11.52 10.44
N LEU A 19 13.99 10.47 10.78
CA LEU A 19 13.41 9.55 9.80
C LEU A 19 11.88 9.54 9.91
N CYS A 20 11.22 9.49 8.75
CA CYS A 20 9.78 9.27 8.69
C CYS A 20 9.46 7.80 8.91
N GLY A 21 8.43 7.51 9.73
CA GLY A 21 7.94 6.14 9.95
C GLY A 21 7.15 5.58 8.78
N ASP A 22 6.73 6.44 7.84
CA ASP A 22 5.95 6.05 6.68
C ASP A 22 6.82 5.98 5.44
N ARG A 23 6.40 5.16 4.47
CA ARG A 23 7.14 5.00 3.23
C ARG A 23 6.19 4.90 2.04
N VAL A 24 6.52 5.61 0.97
CA VAL A 24 5.86 5.49 -0.33
C VAL A 24 6.83 4.88 -1.32
N GLU A 25 6.38 3.86 -2.03
CA GLU A 25 7.16 3.20 -3.08
C GLU A 25 6.31 3.15 -4.34
N THR A 26 6.86 3.57 -5.49
CA THR A 26 6.15 3.53 -6.77
C THR A 26 7.01 2.83 -7.82
N LEU A 27 6.43 1.84 -8.50
CA LEU A 27 7.06 1.12 -9.59
C LEU A 27 6.18 1.16 -10.83
N TYR A 28 6.83 1.22 -12.00
CA TYR A 28 6.18 1.09 -13.30
C TYR A 28 6.72 -0.15 -13.98
N HIS A 29 5.83 -1.06 -14.37
CA HIS A 29 6.22 -2.31 -15.03
C HIS A 29 5.11 -2.75 -15.97
N ASP A 30 5.48 -3.01 -17.24
CA ASP A 30 4.57 -3.49 -18.29
C ASP A 30 3.27 -2.68 -18.41
N GLY A 31 3.37 -1.36 -18.35
CA GLY A 31 2.22 -0.48 -18.48
C GLY A 31 1.34 -0.41 -17.24
N THR A 32 1.82 -0.91 -16.11
CA THR A 32 1.12 -0.85 -14.83
C THR A 32 1.93 -0.05 -13.82
N MET A 33 1.28 0.90 -13.16
CA MET A 33 1.85 1.61 -12.02
C MET A 33 1.42 0.91 -10.74
N THR A 34 2.38 0.62 -9.87
CA THR A 34 2.12 0.08 -8.53
C THR A 34 2.66 1.06 -7.50
N THR A 35 1.79 1.58 -6.65
CA THR A 35 2.17 2.47 -5.55
C THR A 35 1.78 1.83 -4.23
N VAL A 36 2.70 1.86 -3.27
CA VAL A 36 2.47 1.32 -1.92
C VAL A 36 2.76 2.42 -0.91
N LEU A 37 1.79 2.65 -0.03
CA LEU A 37 1.96 3.51 1.15
C LEU A 37 1.98 2.60 2.37
N ALA A 38 3.09 2.59 3.09
CA ALA A 38 3.25 1.77 4.30
C ALA A 38 3.48 2.67 5.51
N ASP A 39 2.76 2.37 6.60
CA ASP A 39 2.91 3.06 7.88
C ASP A 39 3.64 2.14 8.86
N GLY A 40 4.79 2.56 9.34
CA GLY A 40 5.68 1.74 10.18
C GLY A 40 5.27 1.59 11.64
N MET A 41 4.09 2.05 12.04
CA MET A 41 3.58 1.90 13.41
C MET A 41 4.54 2.51 14.45
N GLY A 42 4.36 3.77 14.72
CA GLY A 42 5.18 4.52 15.66
C GLY A 42 6.10 5.51 14.94
N SER A 43 7.30 5.68 15.44
CA SER A 43 8.26 6.64 14.88
C SER A 43 9.69 6.15 15.02
N GLY A 44 10.63 6.86 14.37
CA GLY A 44 12.04 6.57 14.45
C GLY A 44 12.51 5.45 13.54
N VAL A 45 13.66 4.89 13.90
CA VAL A 45 14.37 3.93 13.03
C VAL A 45 13.58 2.65 12.80
N LYS A 46 12.98 2.08 13.85
CA LYS A 46 12.20 0.84 13.72
C LYS A 46 11.01 1.00 12.79
N ALA A 47 10.24 2.08 12.95
CA ALA A 47 9.09 2.36 12.10
C ALA A 47 9.53 2.57 10.65
N ASN A 48 10.62 3.29 10.44
CA ASN A 48 11.19 3.51 9.11
C ASN A 48 11.61 2.18 8.45
N ILE A 49 12.28 1.31 9.17
CA ILE A 49 12.69 0.00 8.65
C ILE A 49 11.48 -0.85 8.28
N LEU A 50 10.48 -0.93 9.16
CA LEU A 50 9.27 -1.72 8.89
C LEU A 50 8.53 -1.22 7.65
N SER A 51 8.31 0.09 7.54
CA SER A 51 7.62 0.65 6.37
C SER A 51 8.43 0.48 5.10
N THR A 52 9.75 0.64 5.18
CA THR A 52 10.65 0.45 4.03
C THR A 52 10.62 -0.99 3.53
N LEU A 53 10.77 -1.96 4.43
CA LEU A 53 10.73 -3.37 4.07
C LEU A 53 9.35 -3.78 3.54
N THR A 54 8.29 -3.39 4.22
CA THR A 54 6.92 -3.70 3.80
C THR A 54 6.63 -3.16 2.41
N SER A 55 6.90 -1.87 2.17
CA SER A 55 6.65 -1.25 0.87
C SER A 55 7.49 -1.87 -0.24
N LYS A 56 8.74 -2.19 0.05
CA LYS A 56 9.65 -2.78 -0.94
C LYS A 56 9.24 -4.20 -1.32
N ILE A 57 8.88 -5.02 -0.34
CA ILE A 57 8.40 -6.39 -0.59
C ILE A 57 7.13 -6.35 -1.42
N ILE A 58 6.14 -5.58 -0.99
CA ILE A 58 4.85 -5.50 -1.66
C ILE A 58 5.00 -4.97 -3.08
N SER A 59 5.68 -3.84 -3.26
CA SER A 59 5.82 -3.22 -4.58
C SER A 59 6.52 -4.15 -5.56
N THR A 60 7.57 -4.82 -5.12
CA THR A 60 8.33 -5.77 -5.94
C THR A 60 7.48 -6.97 -6.34
N MET A 61 6.79 -7.58 -5.38
CA MET A 61 5.96 -8.76 -5.63
C MET A 61 4.75 -8.43 -6.50
N MET A 62 4.04 -7.35 -6.21
CA MET A 62 2.87 -6.94 -6.99
C MET A 62 3.24 -6.54 -8.41
N ALA A 63 4.36 -5.84 -8.60
CA ALA A 63 4.85 -5.49 -9.93
C ALA A 63 5.26 -6.73 -10.73
N SER A 64 5.63 -7.80 -10.06
CA SER A 64 5.96 -9.09 -10.68
C SER A 64 4.73 -9.97 -10.94
N GLY A 65 3.53 -9.48 -10.64
CA GLY A 65 2.29 -10.19 -10.91
C GLY A 65 1.84 -11.15 -9.80
N LEU A 66 2.49 -11.11 -8.64
CA LEU A 66 2.11 -11.95 -7.51
C LEU A 66 0.84 -11.41 -6.82
N SER A 67 0.08 -12.28 -6.19
CA SER A 67 -1.17 -11.91 -5.53
C SER A 67 -0.93 -11.20 -4.20
N ILE A 68 -1.95 -10.48 -3.73
CA ILE A 68 -1.89 -9.87 -2.40
C ILE A 68 -1.74 -10.94 -1.30
N LYS A 69 -2.34 -12.09 -1.49
CA LYS A 69 -2.19 -13.22 -0.55
C LYS A 69 -0.72 -13.62 -0.42
N ASP A 70 -0.02 -13.78 -1.54
CA ASP A 70 1.41 -14.10 -1.54
C ASP A 70 2.23 -13.02 -0.83
N CYS A 71 1.90 -11.75 -1.07
CA CYS A 71 2.57 -10.63 -0.42
C CYS A 71 2.41 -10.67 1.10
N VAL A 72 1.18 -10.84 1.57
CA VAL A 72 0.87 -10.87 3.01
C VAL A 72 1.57 -12.05 3.69
N GLU A 73 1.53 -13.23 3.08
CA GLU A 73 2.20 -14.41 3.61
C GLU A 73 3.72 -14.22 3.67
N THR A 74 4.31 -13.63 2.64
CA THR A 74 5.75 -13.35 2.60
C THR A 74 6.16 -12.38 3.69
N ILE A 75 5.40 -11.31 3.88
CA ILE A 75 5.65 -10.31 4.93
C ILE A 75 5.57 -10.97 6.31
N ALA A 76 4.54 -11.77 6.54
CA ALA A 76 4.33 -12.44 7.82
C ALA A 76 5.49 -13.38 8.17
N GLN A 77 6.10 -14.01 7.16
CA GLN A 77 7.22 -14.94 7.35
C GLN A 77 8.58 -14.22 7.44
N THR A 78 8.71 -13.05 6.85
CA THR A 78 9.99 -12.37 6.68
C THR A 78 10.26 -11.33 7.76
N LEU A 79 9.24 -10.57 8.16
CA LEU A 79 9.43 -9.48 9.11
C LEU A 79 9.29 -9.94 10.55
N PRO A 80 10.11 -9.39 11.45
CA PRO A 80 10.05 -9.76 12.87
C PRO A 80 8.74 -9.32 13.51
N ILE A 81 8.19 -10.18 14.35
CA ILE A 81 6.97 -9.88 15.11
C ILE A 81 7.31 -8.92 16.25
N CYS A 82 6.55 -7.84 16.38
CA CYS A 82 6.62 -6.99 17.54
C CYS A 82 5.94 -7.69 18.71
N LYS A 83 6.72 -8.21 19.66
CA LYS A 83 6.21 -9.01 20.79
C LYS A 83 5.25 -8.24 21.69
N VAL A 84 5.42 -6.93 21.81
CA VAL A 84 4.59 -6.09 22.67
C VAL A 84 3.21 -5.82 22.06
N ARG A 85 3.16 -5.63 20.74
CA ARG A 85 1.91 -5.31 20.01
C ARG A 85 1.39 -6.46 19.17
N GLN A 86 2.13 -7.55 19.07
CA GLN A 86 1.84 -8.70 18.21
C GLN A 86 1.58 -8.31 16.76
N VAL A 87 2.27 -7.26 16.29
CA VAL A 87 2.19 -6.78 14.92
C VAL A 87 3.47 -7.15 14.19
N ALA A 88 3.34 -7.92 13.12
CA ALA A 88 4.49 -8.42 12.38
C ALA A 88 5.03 -7.42 11.35
N TYR A 89 4.26 -6.39 10.99
CA TYR A 89 4.63 -5.47 9.92
C TYR A 89 3.79 -4.20 9.97
N SER A 90 4.12 -3.26 9.09
CA SER A 90 3.37 -2.01 8.97
C SER A 90 2.00 -2.23 8.32
N THR A 91 1.07 -1.31 8.57
CA THR A 91 -0.17 -1.22 7.78
C THR A 91 0.17 -0.68 6.40
N PHE A 92 -0.69 -0.92 5.42
CA PHE A 92 -0.36 -0.52 4.05
C PHE A 92 -1.61 -0.26 3.21
N THR A 93 -1.39 0.53 2.16
CA THR A 93 -2.35 0.73 1.07
C THR A 93 -1.59 0.49 -0.23
N ILE A 94 -2.18 -0.31 -1.12
CA ILE A 94 -1.61 -0.63 -2.43
C ILE A 94 -2.56 -0.13 -3.50
N LEU A 95 -2.01 0.52 -4.53
CA LEU A 95 -2.79 0.92 -5.70
C LEU A 95 -2.05 0.50 -6.96
N GLN A 96 -2.70 -0.30 -7.79
CA GLN A 96 -2.20 -0.65 -9.11
C GLN A 96 -3.15 -0.10 -10.18
N ILE A 97 -2.60 0.61 -11.15
CA ILE A 97 -3.39 1.14 -12.27
C ILE A 97 -2.67 0.79 -13.56
N GLY A 98 -3.39 0.11 -14.46
CA GLY A 98 -2.92 -0.17 -15.81
C GLY A 98 -3.20 0.99 -16.74
N VAL A 99 -2.45 1.08 -17.86
CA VAL A 99 -2.60 2.16 -18.86
C VAL A 99 -3.98 2.18 -19.52
N HIS A 100 -4.74 1.10 -19.40
CA HIS A 100 -6.10 1.03 -19.94
C HIS A 100 -7.17 1.35 -18.89
N GLY A 101 -6.76 1.80 -17.70
CA GLY A 101 -7.67 2.27 -16.66
C GLY A 101 -8.17 1.21 -15.71
N ASP A 102 -7.67 -0.02 -15.81
CA ASP A 102 -7.98 -1.06 -14.81
C ASP A 102 -7.24 -0.74 -13.52
N ALA A 103 -7.99 -0.63 -12.44
CA ALA A 103 -7.46 -0.27 -11.13
C ALA A 103 -7.75 -1.35 -10.10
N TYR A 104 -6.73 -1.65 -9.30
CA TYR A 104 -6.82 -2.58 -8.18
C TYR A 104 -6.24 -1.90 -6.94
N MET A 105 -7.01 -1.86 -5.86
CA MET A 105 -6.58 -1.22 -4.62
C MET A 105 -6.76 -2.18 -3.45
N VAL A 106 -5.78 -2.21 -2.57
CA VAL A 106 -5.81 -3.02 -1.35
C VAL A 106 -5.50 -2.11 -0.17
N GLN A 107 -6.34 -2.16 0.85
CA GLN A 107 -6.16 -1.35 2.06
C GLN A 107 -6.13 -2.26 3.28
N PHE A 108 -5.09 -2.13 4.07
CA PHE A 108 -4.95 -2.82 5.34
C PHE A 108 -4.65 -1.83 6.44
N ASP A 109 -5.66 -1.58 7.26
CA ASP A 109 -5.58 -0.79 8.51
C ASP A 109 -5.00 0.62 8.35
N ASN A 110 -5.00 1.17 7.13
CA ASN A 110 -4.71 2.56 6.86
C ASN A 110 -6.02 3.35 6.76
N PRO A 111 -5.97 4.68 6.91
CA PRO A 111 -7.15 5.51 6.59
C PRO A 111 -7.62 5.21 5.17
N LEU A 112 -8.94 5.15 4.99
CA LEU A 112 -9.52 4.81 3.70
C LEU A 112 -9.17 5.86 2.63
N CYS A 113 -8.85 5.37 1.45
CA CYS A 113 -8.58 6.24 0.31
C CYS A 113 -9.83 6.99 -0.12
N VAL A 114 -9.62 8.21 -0.58
CA VAL A 114 -10.69 9.04 -1.14
C VAL A 114 -10.53 9.08 -2.65
N LEU A 115 -11.59 8.71 -3.36
CA LEU A 115 -11.65 8.82 -4.81
C LEU A 115 -12.37 10.12 -5.16
N MET A 116 -11.71 10.95 -5.96
CA MET A 116 -12.27 12.22 -6.42
C MET A 116 -12.52 12.16 -7.93
N ARG A 117 -13.71 12.55 -8.35
CA ARG A 117 -14.06 12.73 -9.75
C ARG A 117 -14.76 14.06 -9.93
N ASN A 118 -14.29 14.86 -10.88
CA ASN A 118 -14.85 16.18 -11.18
C ASN A 118 -14.99 17.05 -9.91
N GLY A 119 -13.98 17.00 -9.03
CA GLY A 119 -13.94 17.80 -7.82
C GLY A 119 -14.82 17.29 -6.68
N LYS A 120 -15.42 16.11 -6.81
CA LYS A 120 -16.30 15.53 -5.78
C LYS A 120 -15.79 14.17 -5.32
N ALA A 121 -15.94 13.89 -4.04
CA ALA A 121 -15.68 12.57 -3.48
C ALA A 121 -16.70 11.58 -4.06
N THR A 122 -16.22 10.47 -4.56
CA THR A 122 -17.02 9.45 -5.23
C THR A 122 -16.86 8.12 -4.51
N GLU A 123 -17.94 7.38 -4.35
CA GLU A 123 -17.88 6.04 -3.77
C GLU A 123 -17.23 5.06 -4.74
N TYR A 124 -16.62 4.01 -4.20
CA TYR A 124 -16.04 2.94 -4.98
C TYR A 124 -16.35 1.59 -4.32
N PRO A 125 -16.37 0.49 -5.12
CA PRO A 125 -16.71 -0.82 -4.57
C PRO A 125 -15.61 -1.31 -3.61
N VAL A 126 -16.00 -1.96 -2.52
CA VAL A 126 -15.06 -2.55 -1.56
C VAL A 126 -15.51 -3.96 -1.24
N GLU A 127 -14.62 -4.91 -1.40
CA GLU A 127 -14.80 -6.30 -1.00
C GLU A 127 -13.94 -6.57 0.23
N VAL A 128 -14.53 -7.17 1.26
CA VAL A 128 -13.83 -7.46 2.51
C VAL A 128 -13.37 -8.92 2.50
N ASN A 129 -12.07 -9.13 2.65
CA ASN A 129 -11.48 -10.46 2.69
C ASN A 129 -10.58 -10.60 3.92
N VAL A 130 -10.40 -11.84 4.38
CA VAL A 130 -9.47 -12.15 5.46
C VAL A 130 -8.33 -12.98 4.90
N ILE A 131 -7.10 -12.48 5.06
CA ILE A 131 -5.88 -13.15 4.63
C ILE A 131 -4.94 -13.24 5.82
N ASP A 132 -4.55 -14.45 6.18
CA ASP A 132 -3.66 -14.71 7.32
C ASP A 132 -4.16 -14.03 8.61
N GLY A 133 -5.47 -14.14 8.86
CA GLY A 133 -6.12 -13.56 10.04
C GLY A 133 -6.31 -12.05 10.00
N LYS A 134 -5.96 -11.39 8.89
CA LYS A 134 -6.05 -9.94 8.74
C LYS A 134 -7.17 -9.54 7.81
N THR A 135 -7.92 -8.51 8.19
CA THR A 135 -9.00 -7.97 7.36
C THR A 135 -8.41 -7.06 6.28
N ILE A 136 -8.65 -7.41 5.05
CA ILE A 136 -8.15 -6.72 3.87
C ILE A 136 -9.34 -6.18 3.08
N TYR A 137 -9.27 -4.92 2.67
CA TYR A 137 -10.28 -4.27 1.83
C TYR A 137 -9.74 -4.20 0.41
N GLU A 138 -10.43 -4.85 -0.53
CA GLU A 138 -10.03 -4.90 -1.94
C GLU A 138 -11.02 -4.14 -2.82
N THR A 139 -10.49 -3.40 -3.78
CA THR A 139 -11.27 -2.66 -4.76
C THR A 139 -10.76 -2.97 -6.16
N ARG A 140 -11.67 -3.33 -7.06
CA ARG A 140 -11.39 -3.47 -8.49
C ARG A 140 -12.36 -2.61 -9.26
N MET A 141 -11.84 -1.74 -10.14
CA MET A 141 -12.69 -0.82 -10.90
C MET A 141 -11.98 -0.35 -12.15
N GLN A 142 -12.75 0.26 -13.06
CA GLN A 142 -12.20 1.00 -14.19
C GLN A 142 -12.13 2.48 -13.82
N VAL A 143 -11.01 3.10 -14.15
CA VAL A 143 -10.83 4.54 -14.01
C VAL A 143 -11.40 5.20 -15.27
N GLU A 144 -12.24 6.18 -15.10
CA GLU A 144 -12.81 6.94 -16.22
C GLU A 144 -12.49 8.41 -16.11
#